data_c8d4514d32af49eeae3dc691abd87dd5
#
_entry.id   c8d4514d32af49eeae3dc691abd87dd5
#
_cell.length_a   1.000
_cell.length_b   1.000
_cell.length_c   1.000
_cell.angle_alpha   90.00
_cell.angle_beta   90.00
_cell.angle_gamma   90.00
#
_symmetry.space_group_name_H-M   'P 1'
#
loop_
_entity.id
_entity.type
_entity.pdbx_description
1 polymer ?
#
loop_
_entity_poly.entity_id
_entity_poly.type
_entity_poly.pdbx_seq_one_letter_code
_entity_poly.pdbx_strand_id
1 'polypeptide(L)'
;MCIRDSHIITEIDLRAFGGSALTDDIDVPKDRSESTMSGSIPVTYVPARNTIFLSFALAWAEVLQSNDIFLGVNSMDYSGYPDCRPEYIQSFQAMANLATKAGVDGAQSITIHTPLISMTKGEIISKGLALGVDYSLTHSCYDPDKVGNACGRCDSCHIRLKGFQEAGTSDPINYT
;
A
#
# COMPACT_ATOMS: atom_id res chain seq x y z
N MET A 1 9.23 -14.01 21.66
CA MET A 1 8.01 -13.42 22.25
C MET A 1 7.11 -13.05 21.09
N CYS A 2 5.94 -13.67 20.97
CA CYS A 2 5.02 -13.36 19.87
C CYS A 2 4.29 -12.05 20.24
N ILE A 3 4.50 -11.02 19.44
CA ILE A 3 4.03 -9.66 19.74
C ILE A 3 2.61 -9.40 19.17
N ARG A 4 1.78 -10.42 19.02
CA ARG A 4 0.39 -10.25 18.58
C ARG A 4 -0.54 -10.24 19.79
N ASP A 5 -0.42 -9.19 20.60
CA ASP A 5 -1.21 -9.07 21.82
C ASP A 5 -2.66 -8.65 21.51
N SER A 6 -2.90 -8.06 20.31
CA SER A 6 -4.25 -7.74 19.83
C SER A 6 -4.32 -7.77 18.30
N HIS A 7 -5.39 -8.35 17.78
CA HIS A 7 -5.68 -8.42 16.35
C HIS A 7 -7.19 -8.32 16.14
N ILE A 8 -7.61 -7.43 15.25
CA ILE A 8 -9.00 -7.30 14.82
C ILE A 8 -9.10 -7.45 13.31
N ILE A 9 -10.21 -8.00 12.85
CA ILE A 9 -10.59 -8.05 11.44
C ILE A 9 -11.80 -7.14 11.27
N THR A 10 -11.72 -6.20 10.35
CA THR A 10 -12.80 -5.28 10.01
C THR A 10 -13.10 -5.41 8.53
N GLU A 11 -14.37 -5.54 8.18
CA GLU A 11 -14.81 -5.62 6.79
C GLU A 11 -15.22 -4.23 6.29
N ILE A 12 -14.67 -3.84 5.15
CA ILE A 12 -15.02 -2.61 4.44
C ILE A 12 -15.16 -2.96 2.97
N ASP A 13 -16.35 -2.75 2.40
CA ASP A 13 -16.57 -2.95 0.96
C ASP A 13 -16.49 -1.62 0.20
N LEU A 14 -15.33 -1.32 -0.37
CA LEU A 14 -15.11 -0.12 -1.19
C LEU A 14 -15.75 -0.20 -2.57
N ARG A 15 -16.26 -1.36 -2.99
CA ARG A 15 -17.04 -1.50 -4.23
C ARG A 15 -18.35 -0.74 -4.17
N ALA A 16 -18.87 -0.45 -2.97
CA ALA A 16 -20.04 0.39 -2.78
C ALA A 16 -19.87 1.80 -3.35
N PHE A 17 -18.63 2.29 -3.50
CA PHE A 17 -18.32 3.60 -4.05
C PHE A 17 -17.94 3.55 -5.53
N GLY A 18 -17.39 2.44 -6.01
CA GLY A 18 -16.91 2.30 -7.37
C GLY A 18 -15.75 3.23 -7.73
N GLY A 19 -15.68 3.65 -8.99
CA GLY A 19 -14.76 4.67 -9.48
C GLY A 19 -13.31 4.22 -9.69
N SER A 20 -13.03 2.92 -9.63
CA SER A 20 -11.72 2.34 -9.91
C SER A 20 -11.88 1.00 -10.61
N ALA A 21 -10.93 0.64 -11.47
CA ALA A 21 -10.87 -0.71 -12.06
C ALA A 21 -10.71 -1.84 -11.01
N LEU A 22 -10.47 -1.51 -9.75
CA LEU A 22 -10.41 -2.48 -8.65
C LEU A 22 -11.70 -2.56 -7.82
N THR A 23 -12.64 -1.65 -8.06
CA THR A 23 -13.88 -1.56 -7.28
C THR A 23 -15.13 -1.38 -8.12
N ASP A 24 -14.99 -1.36 -9.46
CA ASP A 24 -16.08 -1.16 -10.42
C ASP A 24 -15.89 -2.07 -11.63
N ASP A 25 -16.87 -2.14 -12.51
CA ASP A 25 -16.81 -2.90 -13.77
C ASP A 25 -16.05 -2.10 -14.85
N ILE A 26 -14.77 -1.92 -14.62
CA ILE A 26 -13.83 -1.21 -15.48
C ILE A 26 -12.63 -2.11 -15.71
N ASP A 27 -12.27 -2.31 -16.99
CA ASP A 27 -11.12 -3.15 -17.35
C ASP A 27 -9.81 -2.63 -16.75
N VAL A 28 -9.00 -3.56 -16.19
CA VAL A 28 -7.64 -3.27 -15.75
C VAL A 28 -6.73 -3.10 -16.97
N PRO A 29 -6.12 -1.93 -17.19
CA PRO A 29 -5.21 -1.71 -18.31
C PRO A 29 -4.01 -2.66 -18.26
N LYS A 30 -3.59 -3.13 -19.43
CA LYS A 30 -2.45 -4.04 -19.60
C LYS A 30 -1.44 -3.47 -20.59
N ASP A 31 -0.18 -3.90 -20.46
CA ASP A 31 0.91 -3.58 -21.37
C ASP A 31 1.15 -2.07 -21.58
N ARG A 32 0.91 -1.25 -20.55
CA ARG A 32 1.18 0.17 -20.61
C ARG A 32 2.69 0.46 -20.55
N SER A 33 3.12 1.47 -21.32
CA SER A 33 4.52 1.95 -21.24
C SER A 33 4.77 2.71 -19.92
N GLU A 34 6.01 2.74 -19.45
CA GLU A 34 6.40 3.50 -18.25
C GLU A 34 6.00 4.98 -18.34
N SER A 35 6.13 5.59 -19.52
CA SER A 35 5.74 6.98 -19.76
C SER A 35 4.22 7.20 -19.63
N THR A 36 3.42 6.21 -20.00
CA THR A 36 1.97 6.26 -19.84
C THR A 36 1.57 6.05 -18.38
N MET A 37 2.27 5.17 -17.67
CA MET A 37 2.04 4.92 -16.25
C MET A 37 2.32 6.15 -15.38
N SER A 38 3.36 6.92 -15.69
CA SER A 38 3.78 8.09 -14.89
C SER A 38 3.00 9.38 -15.16
N GLY A 39 2.18 9.43 -16.23
CA GLY A 39 1.58 10.67 -16.73
C GLY A 39 0.28 11.12 -16.05
N SER A 40 -0.39 10.25 -15.29
CA SER A 40 -1.71 10.56 -14.71
C SER A 40 -2.05 9.64 -13.54
N ILE A 41 -3.05 10.02 -12.74
CA ILE A 41 -3.63 9.12 -11.74
C ILE A 41 -4.25 7.92 -12.48
N PRO A 42 -3.83 6.67 -12.17
CA PRO A 42 -4.30 5.50 -12.90
C PRO A 42 -5.75 5.15 -12.55
N VAL A 43 -6.45 4.52 -13.47
CA VAL A 43 -7.81 4.02 -13.26
C VAL A 43 -7.90 2.95 -12.15
N THR A 44 -6.76 2.36 -11.76
CA THR A 44 -6.65 1.42 -10.64
C THR A 44 -6.50 2.11 -9.27
N TYR A 45 -6.46 3.43 -9.24
CA TYR A 45 -6.52 4.18 -7.98
C TYR A 45 -7.90 4.00 -7.35
N VAL A 46 -7.95 3.39 -6.17
CA VAL A 46 -9.19 3.33 -5.38
C VAL A 46 -9.31 4.62 -4.57
N PRO A 47 -10.37 5.42 -4.81
CA PRO A 47 -10.52 6.74 -4.20
C PRO A 47 -10.38 6.71 -2.66
N ALA A 48 -9.44 7.51 -2.15
CA ALA A 48 -9.18 7.71 -0.72
C ALA A 48 -8.92 6.43 0.10
N ARG A 49 -8.50 5.33 -0.54
CA ARG A 49 -8.30 4.03 0.16
C ARG A 49 -7.36 4.14 1.35
N ASN A 50 -6.20 4.79 1.18
CA ASN A 50 -5.24 4.93 2.29
C ASN A 50 -5.77 5.85 3.38
N THR A 51 -6.60 6.86 3.04
CA THR A 51 -7.27 7.72 4.04
C THR A 51 -8.22 6.90 4.90
N ILE A 52 -9.02 6.02 4.28
CA ILE A 52 -9.95 5.13 5.00
C ILE A 52 -9.16 4.20 5.92
N PHE A 53 -8.13 3.53 5.39
CA PHE A 53 -7.31 2.60 6.19
C PHE A 53 -6.58 3.30 7.33
N LEU A 54 -6.02 4.48 7.10
CA LEU A 54 -5.37 5.27 8.14
C LEU A 54 -6.37 5.72 9.21
N SER A 55 -7.62 6.03 8.83
CA SER A 55 -8.64 6.39 9.81
C SER A 55 -9.01 5.22 10.73
N PHE A 56 -9.10 4.00 10.20
CA PHE A 56 -9.28 2.80 11.02
C PHE A 56 -8.06 2.52 11.90
N ALA A 57 -6.84 2.65 11.34
CA ALA A 57 -5.61 2.48 12.11
C ALA A 57 -5.49 3.51 13.24
N LEU A 58 -5.88 4.76 12.98
CA LEU A 58 -5.89 5.83 13.98
C LEU A 58 -6.85 5.54 15.13
N ALA A 59 -8.08 5.14 14.81
CA ALA A 59 -9.07 4.77 15.82
C ALA A 59 -8.58 3.59 16.67
N TRP A 60 -7.97 2.59 16.05
CA TRP A 60 -7.43 1.44 16.75
C TRP A 60 -6.20 1.76 17.58
N ALA A 61 -5.30 2.62 17.07
CA ALA A 61 -4.15 3.11 17.81
C ALA A 61 -4.57 3.84 19.09
N GLU A 62 -5.62 4.68 19.02
CA GLU A 62 -6.15 5.39 20.18
C GLU A 62 -6.71 4.43 21.25
N VAL A 63 -7.45 3.38 20.85
CA VAL A 63 -7.94 2.34 21.75
C VAL A 63 -6.81 1.58 22.43
N LEU A 64 -5.74 1.26 21.66
CA LEU A 64 -4.56 0.56 22.17
C LEU A 64 -3.60 1.45 22.95
N GLN A 65 -3.82 2.77 22.99
CA GLN A 65 -2.88 3.76 23.51
C GLN A 65 -1.50 3.66 22.84
N SER A 66 -1.49 3.34 21.54
CA SER A 66 -0.30 3.30 20.69
C SER A 66 -0.11 4.65 20.00
N ASN A 67 1.12 5.14 19.98
CA ASN A 67 1.46 6.40 19.32
C ASN A 67 2.03 6.22 17.92
N ASP A 68 2.30 4.98 17.54
CA ASP A 68 3.01 4.64 16.32
C ASP A 68 2.11 3.86 15.37
N ILE A 69 1.94 4.38 14.15
CA ILE A 69 1.25 3.71 13.05
C ILE A 69 2.28 3.47 11.94
N PHE A 70 2.39 2.23 11.45
CA PHE A 70 3.28 1.88 10.34
C PHE A 70 2.47 1.66 9.07
N LEU A 71 2.89 2.33 7.99
CA LEU A 71 2.23 2.26 6.68
C LEU A 71 3.24 1.90 5.59
N GLY A 72 2.95 0.88 4.80
CA GLY A 72 3.80 0.37 3.73
C GLY A 72 3.64 1.10 2.39
N VAL A 73 3.39 2.41 2.41
CA VAL A 73 3.30 3.22 1.18
C VAL A 73 4.67 3.42 0.55
N ASN A 74 4.66 3.51 -0.78
CA ASN A 74 5.82 3.80 -1.60
C ASN A 74 5.46 4.89 -2.61
N SER A 75 6.35 5.87 -2.81
CA SER A 75 6.16 6.99 -3.73
C SER A 75 7.16 7.02 -4.88
N MET A 76 8.20 6.18 -4.86
CA MET A 76 9.30 6.24 -5.83
C MET A 76 8.97 5.58 -7.16
N ASP A 77 8.37 4.38 -7.13
CA ASP A 77 8.14 3.62 -8.36
C ASP A 77 6.91 4.10 -9.12
N TYR A 78 5.97 4.73 -8.42
CA TYR A 78 4.72 5.16 -9.02
C TYR A 78 4.04 6.26 -8.20
N SER A 79 4.32 7.50 -8.56
CA SER A 79 3.77 8.69 -7.90
C SER A 79 2.30 8.99 -8.20
N GLY A 80 1.60 8.08 -8.91
CA GLY A 80 0.24 8.31 -9.38
C GLY A 80 -0.84 8.29 -8.30
N TYR A 81 -0.56 7.70 -7.13
CA TYR A 81 -1.53 7.67 -6.05
C TYR A 81 -1.39 8.88 -5.12
N PRO A 82 -2.38 9.80 -5.09
CA PRO A 82 -2.29 11.03 -4.28
C PRO A 82 -2.09 10.74 -2.79
N ASP A 83 -2.67 9.66 -2.30
CA ASP A 83 -2.67 9.22 -0.90
C ASP A 83 -1.46 8.35 -0.51
N CYS A 84 -0.40 8.35 -1.34
CA CYS A 84 0.90 7.74 -1.04
C CYS A 84 2.03 8.78 -0.93
N ARG A 85 1.74 10.07 -1.09
CA ARG A 85 2.73 11.14 -1.11
C ARG A 85 3.18 11.53 0.30
N PRO A 86 4.45 11.95 0.49
CA PRO A 86 4.95 12.42 1.78
C PRO A 86 4.11 13.55 2.39
N GLU A 87 3.68 14.51 1.57
CA GLU A 87 2.88 15.66 2.00
C GLU A 87 1.50 15.23 2.52
N TYR A 88 0.91 14.22 1.90
CA TYR A 88 -0.35 13.63 2.36
C TYR A 88 -0.16 13.00 3.75
N ILE A 89 0.90 12.18 3.93
CA ILE A 89 1.19 11.52 5.21
C ILE A 89 1.41 12.55 6.32
N GLN A 90 2.20 13.61 6.05
CA GLN A 90 2.42 14.69 7.00
C GLN A 90 1.12 15.41 7.39
N SER A 91 0.26 15.69 6.41
CA SER A 91 -1.03 16.34 6.65
C SER A 91 -1.98 15.44 7.45
N PHE A 92 -2.02 14.14 7.15
CA PHE A 92 -2.81 13.19 7.92
C PHE A 92 -2.31 13.08 9.36
N GLN A 93 -1.01 13.02 9.58
CA GLN A 93 -0.41 13.00 10.93
C GLN A 93 -0.74 14.30 11.71
N ALA A 94 -0.67 15.45 11.07
CA ALA A 94 -1.06 16.72 11.70
C ALA A 94 -2.55 16.71 12.10
N MET A 95 -3.43 16.25 11.21
CA MET A 95 -4.86 16.09 11.49
C MET A 95 -5.09 15.09 12.65
N ALA A 96 -4.41 13.94 12.65
CA ALA A 96 -4.54 12.93 13.70
C ALA A 96 -4.22 13.51 15.09
N ASN A 97 -3.20 14.34 15.20
CA ASN A 97 -2.81 15.00 16.45
C ASN A 97 -3.79 16.12 16.90
N LEU A 98 -4.61 16.63 16.00
CA LEU A 98 -5.67 17.60 16.34
C LEU A 98 -7.00 16.90 16.67
N ALA A 99 -7.23 15.72 16.14
CA ALA A 99 -8.53 15.05 16.15
C ALA A 99 -8.65 13.92 17.20
N THR A 100 -7.55 13.58 17.89
CA THR A 100 -7.54 12.49 18.87
C THR A 100 -7.41 13.04 20.29
N LYS A 101 -7.92 12.28 21.26
CA LYS A 101 -7.78 12.62 22.69
C LYS A 101 -6.31 12.70 23.08
N ALA A 102 -5.48 11.75 22.65
CA ALA A 102 -4.05 11.71 22.94
C ALA A 102 -3.33 12.99 22.46
N GLY A 103 -3.66 13.47 21.25
CA GLY A 103 -3.11 14.69 20.69
C GLY A 103 -3.58 15.96 21.41
N VAL A 104 -4.85 16.04 21.80
CA VAL A 104 -5.44 17.21 22.47
C VAL A 104 -4.97 17.33 23.94
N ASP A 105 -4.89 16.21 24.64
CA ASP A 105 -4.42 16.18 26.03
C ASP A 105 -2.92 16.48 26.17
N GLY A 106 -2.20 16.55 25.04
CA GLY A 106 -0.76 16.86 24.98
C GLY A 106 0.15 15.81 25.63
N ALA A 107 -0.42 14.66 26.01
CA ALA A 107 0.33 13.61 26.69
C ALA A 107 1.20 12.80 25.69
N GLN A 108 0.78 12.70 24.44
CA GLN A 108 1.44 11.89 23.42
C GLN A 108 1.03 12.38 22.02
N SER A 109 1.93 12.27 21.05
CA SER A 109 1.63 12.57 19.65
C SER A 109 1.69 11.32 18.78
N ILE A 110 0.68 11.17 17.93
CA ILE A 110 0.63 10.11 16.91
C ILE A 110 1.72 10.36 15.86
N THR A 111 2.49 9.32 15.56
CA THR A 111 3.52 9.31 14.51
C THR A 111 3.18 8.27 13.46
N ILE A 112 3.19 8.67 12.19
CA ILE A 112 3.00 7.74 11.06
C ILE A 112 4.35 7.44 10.43
N HIS A 113 4.78 6.20 10.58
CA HIS A 113 6.04 5.70 10.02
C HIS A 113 5.81 5.13 8.63
N THR A 114 6.59 5.58 7.66
CA THR A 114 6.53 5.14 6.26
C THR A 114 7.91 4.66 5.79
N PRO A 115 8.40 3.52 6.31
CA PRO A 115 9.79 3.09 6.11
C PRO A 115 10.15 2.77 4.65
N LEU A 116 9.17 2.62 3.78
CA LEU A 116 9.35 2.28 2.38
C LEU A 116 9.15 3.45 1.42
N ILE A 117 8.79 4.63 1.90
CA ILE A 117 8.26 5.72 1.08
C ILE A 117 9.25 6.21 0.01
N SER A 118 10.55 6.20 0.31
CA SER A 118 11.63 6.67 -0.58
C SER A 118 12.44 5.53 -1.21
N MET A 119 12.03 4.28 -1.03
CA MET A 119 12.72 3.12 -1.56
C MET A 119 12.19 2.74 -2.94
N THR A 120 13.06 2.30 -3.85
CA THR A 120 12.66 1.64 -5.10
C THR A 120 12.06 0.25 -4.82
N LYS A 121 11.35 -0.32 -5.79
CA LYS A 121 10.79 -1.67 -5.64
C LYS A 121 11.88 -2.73 -5.45
N GLY A 122 13.00 -2.59 -6.15
CA GLY A 122 14.17 -3.46 -6.00
C GLY A 122 14.76 -3.40 -4.59
N GLU A 123 14.89 -2.19 -4.01
CA GLU A 123 15.37 -2.01 -2.64
C GLU A 123 14.41 -2.61 -1.61
N ILE A 124 13.09 -2.45 -1.81
CA ILE A 124 12.06 -3.05 -0.94
C ILE A 124 12.15 -4.58 -0.97
N ILE A 125 12.30 -5.16 -2.17
CA ILE A 125 12.42 -6.61 -2.34
C ILE A 125 13.69 -7.12 -1.67
N SER A 126 14.84 -6.48 -1.94
CA SER A 126 16.13 -6.84 -1.34
C SER A 126 16.09 -6.78 0.18
N LYS A 127 15.50 -5.74 0.75
CA LYS A 127 15.31 -5.59 2.20
C LYS A 127 14.39 -6.67 2.77
N GLY A 128 13.29 -6.98 2.08
CA GLY A 128 12.36 -8.02 2.48
C GLY A 128 13.03 -9.39 2.51
N LEU A 129 13.80 -9.74 1.46
CA LEU A 129 14.58 -10.98 1.42
C LEU A 129 15.57 -11.07 2.58
N ALA A 130 16.29 -9.99 2.88
CA ALA A 130 17.22 -9.93 4.00
C ALA A 130 16.52 -10.11 5.38
N LEU A 131 15.24 -9.75 5.47
CA LEU A 131 14.40 -9.92 6.65
C LEU A 131 13.66 -11.27 6.68
N GLY A 132 13.86 -12.14 5.68
CA GLY A 132 13.23 -13.46 5.59
C GLY A 132 11.78 -13.43 5.10
N VAL A 133 11.38 -12.40 4.35
CA VAL A 133 10.05 -12.35 3.73
C VAL A 133 9.95 -13.40 2.63
N ASP A 134 8.99 -14.30 2.74
CA ASP A 134 8.64 -15.25 1.69
C ASP A 134 7.71 -14.58 0.66
N TYR A 135 8.30 -14.15 -0.45
CA TYR A 135 7.56 -13.48 -1.52
C TYR A 135 6.63 -14.41 -2.31
N SER A 136 6.75 -15.74 -2.16
CA SER A 136 5.79 -16.69 -2.76
C SER A 136 4.38 -16.55 -2.16
N LEU A 137 4.29 -16.04 -0.93
CA LEU A 137 3.05 -15.78 -0.20
C LEU A 137 2.44 -14.39 -0.53
N THR A 138 3.09 -13.60 -1.39
CA THR A 138 2.65 -12.24 -1.71
C THR A 138 2.01 -12.18 -3.09
N HIS A 139 0.95 -11.38 -3.20
CA HIS A 139 0.24 -11.17 -4.45
C HIS A 139 0.04 -9.66 -4.69
N SER A 140 0.29 -9.21 -5.92
CA SER A 140 0.11 -7.79 -6.28
C SER A 140 -0.66 -7.58 -7.59
N CYS A 141 -0.96 -8.64 -8.34
CA CYS A 141 -1.67 -8.55 -9.60
C CYS A 141 -3.07 -7.95 -9.42
N TYR A 142 -3.44 -7.03 -10.30
CA TYR A 142 -4.77 -6.40 -10.30
C TYR A 142 -5.84 -7.21 -11.03
N ASP A 143 -5.42 -8.15 -11.87
CA ASP A 143 -6.32 -8.98 -12.68
C ASP A 143 -5.73 -10.40 -12.83
N PRO A 144 -5.74 -11.19 -11.71
CA PRO A 144 -5.28 -12.56 -11.73
C PRO A 144 -6.28 -13.47 -12.48
N ASP A 145 -5.81 -14.63 -12.91
CA ASP A 145 -6.69 -15.67 -13.46
C ASP A 145 -7.58 -16.30 -12.35
N LYS A 146 -8.47 -17.21 -12.77
CA LYS A 146 -9.43 -17.88 -11.87
C LYS A 146 -8.78 -18.75 -10.79
N VAL A 147 -7.52 -19.15 -10.98
CA VAL A 147 -6.76 -19.98 -10.02
C VAL A 147 -5.75 -19.15 -9.22
N GLY A 148 -5.68 -17.84 -9.46
CA GLY A 148 -4.86 -16.90 -8.70
C GLY A 148 -3.48 -16.62 -9.30
N ASN A 149 -3.15 -17.11 -10.52
CA ASN A 149 -1.89 -16.73 -11.16
C ASN A 149 -1.90 -15.27 -11.59
N ALA A 150 -0.77 -14.61 -11.47
CA ALA A 150 -0.64 -13.23 -11.87
C ALA A 150 -0.67 -13.07 -13.40
N CYS A 151 -1.33 -12.02 -13.92
CA CYS A 151 -1.49 -11.82 -15.37
C CYS A 151 -0.18 -11.43 -16.09
N GLY A 152 0.87 -11.02 -15.37
CA GLY A 152 2.15 -10.59 -15.96
C GLY A 152 2.11 -9.25 -16.71
N ARG A 153 0.93 -8.66 -16.95
CA ARG A 153 0.71 -7.60 -17.95
C ARG A 153 0.14 -6.30 -17.37
N CYS A 154 -0.45 -6.31 -16.17
CA CYS A 154 -0.92 -5.08 -15.53
C CYS A 154 0.26 -4.29 -14.94
N ASP A 155 0.05 -3.00 -14.66
CA ASP A 155 1.09 -2.12 -14.11
C ASP A 155 1.76 -2.71 -12.88
N SER A 156 0.97 -3.27 -11.97
CA SER A 156 1.52 -3.87 -10.74
C SER A 156 2.42 -5.06 -11.01
N CYS A 157 2.09 -5.90 -12.02
CA CYS A 157 2.96 -7.00 -12.45
C CYS A 157 4.25 -6.48 -13.08
N HIS A 158 4.19 -5.46 -13.94
CA HIS A 158 5.38 -4.86 -14.53
C HIS A 158 6.31 -4.28 -13.48
N ILE A 159 5.78 -3.51 -12.53
CA ILE A 159 6.55 -2.92 -11.43
C ILE A 159 7.16 -4.02 -10.54
N ARG A 160 6.41 -5.08 -10.26
CA ARG A 160 6.89 -6.21 -9.47
C ARG A 160 8.03 -6.95 -10.17
N LEU A 161 7.85 -7.35 -11.43
CA LEU A 161 8.88 -8.05 -12.22
C LEU A 161 10.15 -7.22 -12.35
N LYS A 162 10.02 -5.91 -12.64
CA LYS A 162 11.15 -4.98 -12.68
C LYS A 162 11.87 -4.92 -11.32
N GLY A 163 11.13 -4.84 -10.22
CA GLY A 163 11.70 -4.82 -8.88
C GLY A 163 12.48 -6.10 -8.53
N PHE A 164 11.99 -7.28 -8.92
CA PHE A 164 12.73 -8.54 -8.75
C PHE A 164 14.00 -8.58 -9.61
N GLN A 165 13.92 -8.10 -10.85
CA GLN A 165 15.10 -7.97 -11.74
C GLN A 165 16.15 -7.02 -11.12
N GLU A 166 15.75 -5.86 -10.62
CA GLU A 166 16.63 -4.90 -9.94
C GLU A 166 17.25 -5.47 -8.65
N ALA A 167 16.51 -6.30 -7.93
CA ALA A 167 17.00 -7.03 -6.76
C ALA A 167 17.93 -8.21 -7.10
N GLY A 168 18.13 -8.52 -8.40
CA GLY A 168 19.00 -9.61 -8.84
C GLY A 168 18.47 -11.01 -8.56
N THR A 169 17.15 -11.18 -8.44
CA THR A 169 16.51 -12.45 -8.15
C THR A 169 15.24 -12.65 -8.98
N SER A 170 14.76 -13.90 -9.05
CA SER A 170 13.52 -14.23 -9.75
C SER A 170 12.32 -14.08 -8.85
N ASP A 171 11.20 -13.62 -9.41
CA ASP A 171 9.93 -13.61 -8.70
C ASP A 171 9.44 -15.06 -8.48
N PRO A 172 9.11 -15.47 -7.26
CA PRO A 172 8.72 -16.85 -6.96
C PRO A 172 7.28 -17.19 -7.31
N ILE A 173 6.43 -16.23 -7.72
CA ILE A 173 5.03 -16.51 -8.04
C ILE A 173 4.83 -16.95 -9.49
N ASN A 174 3.68 -17.57 -9.79
CA ASN A 174 3.31 -17.98 -11.15
C ASN A 174 2.66 -16.85 -11.93
N TYR A 175 2.95 -16.81 -13.24
CA TYR A 175 2.36 -15.91 -14.21
C TYR A 175 1.64 -16.71 -15.31
N THR A 176 0.56 -16.14 -15.88
CA THR A 176 -0.20 -16.71 -17.02
C THR A 176 0.40 -16.32 -18.36
#